data_76f4888454f35742566737430d8d0bfa
#
_entry.id   76f4888454f35742566737430d8d0bfa
#
_cell.length_a   1.000
_cell.length_b   1.000
_cell.length_c   1.000
_cell.angle_alpha   90.00
_cell.angle_beta   90.00
_cell.angle_gamma   90.00
#
_symmetry.space_group_name_H-M   'P 1'
#
loop_
_entity.id
_entity.type
_entity.pdbx_description
1 polymer ?
#
loop_
_entity_poly.entity_id
_entity_poly.type
_entity_poly.pdbx_seq_one_letter_code
_entity_poly.pdbx_strand_id
1 'polypeptide(L)'
;MAALIVLRGNSGSGKTTVAKALQRRFGRGTLVISQDDVRRNMLWVHDEPGNAAIPLLTALVEYGHAHADVTILEGILYADRYQEVFARARQLYGTEIFAYYFDLPFEETLERHQTKPNRGEFGEEAMRRWWRERDYSDILEETPIGREMKREEIVETIFHAVRKNA
;
A
#
# COMPACT_ATOMS: atom_id res chain seq x y z
N MET A 1 8.90 17.53 -8.08
CA MET A 1 8.78 17.21 -6.65
C MET A 1 8.44 15.73 -6.48
N ALA A 2 9.00 15.12 -5.47
CA ALA A 2 8.74 13.71 -5.18
C ALA A 2 7.33 13.55 -4.61
N ALA A 3 6.60 12.56 -5.12
CA ALA A 3 5.26 12.19 -4.63
C ALA A 3 5.27 10.79 -4.05
N LEU A 4 4.49 10.57 -3.01
CA LEU A 4 4.28 9.26 -2.39
C LEU A 4 2.83 8.85 -2.53
N ILE A 5 2.61 7.69 -3.13
CA ILE A 5 1.30 7.04 -3.18
C ILE A 5 1.30 5.95 -2.12
N VAL A 6 0.30 5.91 -1.25
CA VAL A 6 0.15 4.87 -0.24
C VAL A 6 -1.14 4.11 -0.50
N LEU A 7 -1.03 2.80 -0.67
CA LEU A 7 -2.16 1.90 -0.92
C LEU A 7 -2.27 0.93 0.26
N ARG A 8 -3.28 1.13 1.10
CA ARG A 8 -3.51 0.31 2.29
C ARG A 8 -4.87 -0.40 2.21
N GLY A 9 -4.99 -1.45 2.97
CA GLY A 9 -6.22 -2.25 3.06
C GLY A 9 -5.91 -3.69 3.38
N ASN A 10 -6.94 -4.46 3.68
CA ASN A 10 -6.82 -5.87 4.05
C ASN A 10 -6.30 -6.73 2.90
N SER A 11 -5.83 -7.93 3.23
CA SER A 11 -5.39 -8.92 2.24
C SER A 11 -6.49 -9.20 1.22
N GLY A 12 -6.11 -9.34 -0.05
CA GLY A 12 -7.06 -9.63 -1.12
C GLY A 12 -7.79 -8.42 -1.68
N SER A 13 -7.40 -7.20 -1.31
CA SER A 13 -8.08 -5.99 -1.77
C SER A 13 -7.60 -5.45 -3.13
N GLY A 14 -6.50 -6.01 -3.69
CA GLY A 14 -6.01 -5.60 -5.00
C GLY A 14 -4.91 -4.55 -5.00
N LYS A 15 -4.33 -4.24 -3.84
CA LYS A 15 -3.29 -3.22 -3.69
C LYS A 15 -2.07 -3.47 -4.57
N THR A 16 -1.54 -4.68 -4.54
CA THR A 16 -0.34 -5.05 -5.30
C THR A 16 -0.56 -4.90 -6.80
N THR A 17 -1.71 -5.32 -7.29
CA THR A 17 -2.07 -5.21 -8.71
C THR A 17 -2.17 -3.75 -9.15
N VAL A 18 -2.81 -2.91 -8.33
CA VAL A 18 -2.91 -1.47 -8.59
C VAL A 18 -1.53 -0.82 -8.54
N ALA A 19 -0.69 -1.17 -7.57
CA ALA A 19 0.67 -0.64 -7.45
C ALA A 19 1.50 -0.92 -8.70
N LYS A 20 1.45 -2.14 -9.20
CA LYS A 20 2.17 -2.53 -10.43
C LYS A 20 1.65 -1.80 -11.65
N ALA A 21 0.34 -1.65 -11.77
CA ALA A 21 -0.28 -0.91 -12.87
C ALA A 21 0.11 0.57 -12.84
N LEU A 22 0.12 1.17 -11.66
CA LEU A 22 0.58 2.56 -11.47
C LEU A 22 2.05 2.72 -11.85
N GLN A 23 2.91 1.78 -11.41
CA GLN A 23 4.32 1.82 -11.76
C GLN A 23 4.51 1.87 -13.27
N ARG A 24 3.81 1.01 -14.00
CA ARG A 24 3.88 1.00 -15.47
C ARG A 24 3.32 2.28 -16.08
N ARG A 25 2.27 2.82 -15.49
CA ARG A 25 1.63 4.05 -15.97
C ARG A 25 2.52 5.28 -15.77
N PHE A 26 3.25 5.36 -14.64
CA PHE A 26 4.21 6.44 -14.40
C PHE A 26 5.52 6.24 -15.15
N GLY A 27 5.93 4.99 -15.34
CA GLY A 27 7.12 4.66 -16.12
C GLY A 27 8.32 4.22 -15.30
N ARG A 28 9.43 4.02 -15.99
CA ARG A 28 10.69 3.55 -15.39
C ARG A 28 11.19 4.57 -14.36
N GLY A 29 11.76 4.07 -13.27
CA GLY A 29 12.24 4.90 -12.16
C GLY A 29 11.20 5.11 -11.07
N THR A 30 9.95 4.68 -11.27
CA THR A 30 8.93 4.65 -10.22
C THR A 30 9.26 3.54 -9.22
N LEU A 31 9.46 3.91 -7.97
CA LEU A 31 9.79 2.94 -6.90
C LEU A 31 8.52 2.33 -6.33
N VAL A 32 8.45 1.00 -6.32
CA VAL A 32 7.37 0.28 -5.64
C VAL A 32 7.93 -0.42 -4.41
N ILE A 33 7.34 -0.13 -3.25
CA ILE A 33 7.69 -0.73 -1.98
C ILE A 33 6.50 -1.58 -1.53
N SER A 34 6.67 -2.91 -1.54
CA SER A 34 5.67 -3.84 -1.02
C SER A 34 6.04 -4.26 0.39
N GLN A 35 5.22 -3.91 1.36
CA GLN A 35 5.43 -4.29 2.76
C GLN A 35 5.53 -5.80 2.91
N ASP A 36 4.69 -6.54 2.20
CA ASP A 36 4.68 -7.99 2.26
C ASP A 36 5.98 -8.59 1.73
N ASP A 37 6.49 -8.05 0.62
CA ASP A 37 7.75 -8.48 0.03
C ASP A 37 8.95 -8.18 0.95
N VAL A 38 8.99 -6.99 1.51
CA VAL A 38 10.04 -6.59 2.46
C VAL A 38 10.04 -7.52 3.67
N ARG A 39 8.87 -7.77 4.24
CA ARG A 39 8.74 -8.59 5.43
C ARG A 39 9.03 -10.07 5.17
N ARG A 40 8.41 -10.63 4.13
CA ARG A 40 8.49 -12.08 3.87
C ARG A 40 9.75 -12.49 3.12
N ASN A 41 10.10 -11.76 2.07
CA ASN A 41 11.17 -12.18 1.17
C ASN A 41 12.51 -11.55 1.48
N MET A 42 12.54 -10.30 1.92
CA MET A 42 13.80 -9.63 2.25
C MET A 42 14.28 -9.94 3.65
N LEU A 43 13.38 -10.00 4.64
CA LEU A 43 13.75 -10.17 6.05
C LEU A 43 13.29 -11.49 6.66
N TRP A 44 12.25 -12.09 6.10
CA TRP A 44 11.65 -13.33 6.62
C TRP A 44 11.25 -13.20 8.10
N VAL A 45 10.49 -12.17 8.43
CA VAL A 45 10.01 -11.88 9.79
C VAL A 45 8.48 -11.88 9.85
N HIS A 46 7.95 -12.11 11.05
CA HIS A 46 6.51 -12.01 11.29
C HIS A 46 6.05 -10.56 11.36
N ASP A 47 4.78 -10.34 11.04
CA ASP A 47 4.16 -9.02 11.14
C ASP A 47 3.73 -8.77 12.59
N GLU A 48 4.68 -8.37 13.41
CA GLU A 48 4.52 -8.09 14.82
C GLU A 48 4.78 -6.62 15.10
N PRO A 49 4.27 -6.07 16.23
CA PRO A 49 4.67 -4.74 16.67
C PRO A 49 6.19 -4.63 16.81
N GLY A 50 6.78 -3.56 16.27
CA GLY A 50 8.21 -3.34 16.35
C GLY A 50 9.07 -4.23 15.47
N ASN A 51 8.50 -4.92 14.47
CA ASN A 51 9.25 -5.84 13.62
C ASN A 51 10.30 -5.13 12.76
N ALA A 52 11.27 -5.89 12.29
CA ALA A 52 12.43 -5.37 11.55
C ALA A 52 12.08 -4.75 10.19
N ALA A 53 10.88 -5.00 9.65
CA ALA A 53 10.45 -4.38 8.41
C ALA A 53 10.19 -2.87 8.57
N ILE A 54 9.86 -2.40 9.76
CA ILE A 54 9.55 -0.99 10.00
C ILE A 54 10.73 -0.07 9.64
N PRO A 55 11.95 -0.28 10.17
CA PRO A 55 13.08 0.57 9.79
C PRO A 55 13.48 0.40 8.32
N LEU A 56 13.35 -0.78 7.74
CA LEU A 56 13.67 -0.97 6.32
C LEU A 56 12.66 -0.26 5.42
N LEU A 57 11.38 -0.36 5.72
CA LEU A 57 10.34 0.39 4.99
C LEU A 57 10.59 1.90 5.08
N THR A 58 10.95 2.39 6.26
CA THR A 58 11.28 3.79 6.47
C THR A 58 12.46 4.22 5.61
N ALA A 59 13.52 3.40 5.56
CA ALA A 59 14.69 3.67 4.72
C ALA A 59 14.33 3.67 3.22
N LEU A 60 13.45 2.77 2.79
CA LEU A 60 13.00 2.72 1.39
C LEU A 60 12.15 3.95 1.04
N VAL A 61 11.30 4.41 1.95
CA VAL A 61 10.51 5.64 1.76
C VAL A 61 11.44 6.86 1.67
N GLU A 62 12.47 6.92 2.50
CA GLU A 62 13.50 7.98 2.43
C GLU A 62 14.26 7.94 1.10
N TYR A 63 14.66 6.74 0.68
CA TYR A 63 15.32 6.56 -0.62
C TYR A 63 14.45 7.07 -1.76
N GLY A 64 13.17 6.69 -1.76
CA GLY A 64 12.23 7.13 -2.77
C GLY A 64 12.10 8.64 -2.84
N HIS A 65 12.04 9.30 -1.68
CA HIS A 65 11.98 10.75 -1.62
C HIS A 65 13.21 11.42 -2.27
N ALA A 66 14.38 10.84 -2.05
CA ALA A 66 15.63 11.40 -2.55
C ALA A 66 15.90 11.08 -4.02
N HIS A 67 15.39 9.97 -4.55
CA HIS A 67 15.83 9.43 -5.83
C HIS A 67 14.74 9.12 -6.86
N ALA A 68 13.47 9.16 -6.49
CA ALA A 68 12.35 8.83 -7.38
C ALA A 68 11.35 9.97 -7.47
N ASP A 69 10.81 10.23 -8.65
CA ASP A 69 9.75 11.22 -8.82
C ASP A 69 8.45 10.73 -8.17
N VAL A 70 8.19 9.42 -8.26
CA VAL A 70 7.01 8.79 -7.66
C VAL A 70 7.45 7.53 -6.92
N THR A 71 7.03 7.42 -5.68
CA THR A 71 7.18 6.22 -4.84
C THR A 71 5.80 5.69 -4.49
N ILE A 72 5.63 4.38 -4.56
CA ILE A 72 4.38 3.70 -4.20
C ILE A 72 4.67 2.76 -3.05
N LEU A 73 4.00 2.96 -1.92
CA LEU A 73 4.07 2.08 -0.75
C LEU A 73 2.74 1.35 -0.65
N GLU A 74 2.76 0.02 -0.69
CA GLU A 74 1.55 -0.78 -0.61
C GLU A 74 1.66 -1.88 0.44
N GLY A 75 0.55 -2.24 1.03
CA GLY A 75 0.46 -3.33 1.98
C GLY A 75 -0.71 -3.19 2.93
N ILE A 76 -0.89 -4.21 3.78
CA ILE A 76 -1.86 -4.13 4.87
C ILE A 76 -1.48 -2.98 5.79
N LEU A 77 -0.23 -2.89 6.21
CA LEU A 77 0.34 -1.75 6.94
C LEU A 77 -0.60 -1.26 8.06
N TYR A 78 -0.87 -2.14 9.03
CA TYR A 78 -1.78 -1.82 10.15
C TYR A 78 -1.49 -0.43 10.72
N ALA A 79 -2.54 0.36 10.88
CA ALA A 79 -2.42 1.78 11.23
C ALA A 79 -1.63 2.03 12.52
N ASP A 80 -1.85 1.21 13.55
CA ASP A 80 -1.17 1.34 14.84
C ASP A 80 0.28 0.83 14.80
N ARG A 81 0.56 -0.16 13.97
CA ARG A 81 1.86 -0.85 13.91
C ARG A 81 2.91 -0.10 13.10
N TYR A 82 2.48 0.55 12.04
CA TYR A 82 3.38 1.21 11.07
C TYR A 82 3.37 2.74 11.17
N GLN A 83 2.95 3.29 12.30
CA GLN A 83 2.90 4.74 12.53
C GLN A 83 4.23 5.45 12.26
N GLU A 84 5.35 4.81 12.60
CA GLU A 84 6.68 5.39 12.39
C GLU A 84 6.97 5.62 10.92
N VAL A 85 6.59 4.67 10.07
CA VAL A 85 6.75 4.79 8.61
C VAL A 85 5.91 5.96 8.09
N PHE A 86 4.66 6.05 8.54
CA PHE A 86 3.73 7.11 8.11
C PHE A 86 4.16 8.50 8.60
N ALA A 87 4.63 8.58 9.85
CA ALA A 87 5.13 9.84 10.39
C ALA A 87 6.36 10.34 9.62
N ARG A 88 7.28 9.44 9.30
CA ARG A 88 8.47 9.79 8.51
C ARG A 88 8.08 10.21 7.09
N ALA A 89 7.14 9.50 6.48
CA ALA A 89 6.62 9.86 5.17
C ALA A 89 6.04 11.28 5.18
N ARG A 90 5.25 11.61 6.20
CA ARG A 90 4.66 12.95 6.33
C ARG A 90 5.72 14.04 6.47
N GLN A 91 6.78 13.77 7.23
CA GLN A 91 7.90 14.71 7.36
C GLN A 91 8.59 14.99 6.04
N LEU A 92 8.78 13.94 5.23
CA LEU A 92 9.52 14.05 3.97
C LEU A 92 8.69 14.60 2.83
N TYR A 93 7.49 14.06 2.63
CA TYR A 93 6.66 14.37 1.46
C TYR A 93 5.67 15.51 1.69
N GLY A 94 5.36 15.84 2.94
CA GLY A 94 4.43 16.93 3.26
C GLY A 94 3.06 16.72 2.64
N THR A 95 2.65 17.62 1.78
CA THR A 95 1.37 17.57 1.08
C THR A 95 1.37 16.66 -0.16
N GLU A 96 2.54 16.16 -0.55
CA GLU A 96 2.68 15.29 -1.74
C GLU A 96 2.47 13.81 -1.42
N ILE A 97 1.62 13.51 -0.44
CA ILE A 97 1.18 12.15 -0.12
C ILE A 97 -0.24 11.96 -0.64
N PHE A 98 -0.40 10.91 -1.44
CA PHE A 98 -1.67 10.49 -2.03
C PHE A 98 -2.03 9.13 -1.44
N ALA A 99 -2.77 9.14 -0.33
CA ALA A 99 -3.07 7.94 0.43
C ALA A 99 -4.48 7.44 0.15
N TYR A 100 -4.59 6.13 -0.03
CA TYR A 100 -5.84 5.45 -0.34
C TYR A 100 -6.00 4.22 0.54
N TYR A 101 -7.23 4.01 1.01
CA TYR A 101 -7.58 2.82 1.77
C TYR A 101 -8.65 2.03 1.02
N PHE A 102 -8.35 0.76 0.73
CA PHE A 102 -9.26 -0.15 0.04
C PHE A 102 -10.29 -0.66 1.06
N ASP A 103 -11.41 0.03 1.13
CA ASP A 103 -12.50 -0.26 2.06
C ASP A 103 -13.50 -1.23 1.43
N LEU A 104 -13.19 -2.52 1.53
CA LEU A 104 -13.96 -3.59 0.90
C LEU A 104 -14.56 -4.52 1.96
N PRO A 105 -15.75 -5.11 1.71
CA PRO A 105 -16.26 -6.18 2.57
C PRO A 105 -15.34 -7.41 2.53
N PHE A 106 -15.32 -8.19 3.60
CA PHE A 106 -14.48 -9.39 3.67
C PHE A 106 -14.75 -10.35 2.51
N GLU A 107 -16.02 -10.55 2.17
CA GLU A 107 -16.45 -11.44 1.10
C GLU A 107 -15.84 -11.06 -0.25
N GLU A 108 -15.75 -9.77 -0.52
CA GLU A 108 -15.14 -9.25 -1.74
C GLU A 108 -13.63 -9.55 -1.77
N THR A 109 -12.95 -9.38 -0.64
CA THR A 109 -11.51 -9.68 -0.55
C THR A 109 -11.24 -11.18 -0.71
N LEU A 110 -12.08 -12.03 -0.15
CA LEU A 110 -11.98 -13.47 -0.29
C LEU A 110 -12.16 -13.90 -1.75
N GLU A 111 -13.14 -13.35 -2.43
CA GLU A 111 -13.42 -13.62 -3.84
C GLU A 111 -12.22 -13.20 -4.72
N ARG A 112 -11.68 -12.01 -4.49
CA ARG A 112 -10.50 -11.52 -5.21
C ARG A 112 -9.27 -12.37 -4.95
N HIS A 113 -9.08 -12.86 -3.71
CA HIS A 113 -7.95 -13.73 -3.37
C HIS A 113 -7.96 -15.01 -4.20
N GLN A 114 -9.11 -15.61 -4.43
CA GLN A 114 -9.24 -16.85 -5.19
C GLN A 114 -8.82 -16.73 -6.64
N THR A 115 -8.75 -15.51 -7.18
CA THR A 115 -8.29 -15.26 -8.54
C THR A 115 -6.79 -15.02 -8.66
N LYS A 116 -6.05 -14.97 -7.53
CA LYS A 116 -4.62 -14.66 -7.52
C LYS A 116 -3.74 -15.90 -7.67
N PRO A 117 -2.50 -15.73 -8.22
CA PRO A 117 -1.54 -16.83 -8.30
C PRO A 117 -1.16 -17.42 -6.94
N ASN A 118 -1.17 -16.61 -5.87
CA ASN A 118 -0.80 -17.03 -4.52
C ASN A 118 -1.98 -17.57 -3.69
N ARG A 119 -3.11 -17.87 -4.32
CA ARG A 119 -4.31 -18.35 -3.60
C ARG A 119 -4.08 -19.63 -2.80
N GLY A 120 -3.06 -20.41 -3.14
CA GLY A 120 -2.70 -21.65 -2.42
C GLY A 120 -1.78 -21.42 -1.23
N GLU A 121 -1.21 -20.25 -1.04
CA GLU A 121 -0.27 -19.95 0.04
C GLU A 121 -0.97 -19.76 1.39
N PHE A 122 -2.19 -19.23 1.36
CA PHE A 122 -3.03 -19.05 2.55
C PHE A 122 -4.50 -19.03 2.14
N GLY A 123 -5.38 -19.38 3.09
CA GLY A 123 -6.81 -19.49 2.85
C GLY A 123 -7.64 -18.49 3.65
N GLU A 124 -8.95 -18.69 3.61
CA GLU A 124 -9.95 -17.85 4.27
C GLU A 124 -9.66 -17.64 5.76
N GLU A 125 -9.28 -18.71 6.47
CA GLU A 125 -9.03 -18.65 7.91
C GLU A 125 -7.90 -17.66 8.24
N ALA A 126 -6.80 -17.71 7.49
CA ALA A 126 -5.70 -16.77 7.66
C ALA A 126 -6.13 -15.35 7.35
N MET A 127 -6.90 -15.16 6.28
CA MET A 127 -7.41 -13.84 5.91
C MET A 127 -8.30 -13.26 7.00
N ARG A 128 -9.13 -14.08 7.65
CA ARG A 128 -9.96 -13.66 8.78
C ARG A 128 -9.13 -13.23 9.98
N ARG A 129 -8.07 -13.96 10.27
CA ARG A 129 -7.16 -13.60 11.38
C ARG A 129 -6.48 -12.26 11.16
N TRP A 130 -6.14 -11.94 9.91
CA TRP A 130 -5.45 -10.69 9.56
C TRP A 130 -6.41 -9.53 9.34
N TRP A 131 -7.71 -9.78 9.26
CA TRP A 131 -8.71 -8.78 8.93
C TRP A 131 -8.82 -7.72 10.01
N ARG A 132 -8.82 -6.46 9.59
CA ARG A 132 -9.20 -5.33 10.43
C ARG A 132 -10.25 -4.51 9.70
N GLU A 133 -11.33 -4.20 10.40
CA GLU A 133 -12.42 -3.40 9.86
C GLU A 133 -11.99 -1.95 9.80
N ARG A 134 -12.03 -1.34 8.61
CA ARG A 134 -11.80 0.09 8.41
C ARG A 134 -10.61 0.64 9.18
N ASP A 135 -9.45 0.05 8.97
CA ASP A 135 -8.22 0.38 9.71
C ASP A 135 -7.57 1.66 9.16
N TYR A 136 -8.31 2.78 9.16
CA TYR A 136 -7.80 4.05 8.67
C TYR A 136 -6.68 4.59 9.56
N SER A 137 -5.74 5.31 8.95
CA SER A 137 -4.62 5.93 9.66
C SER A 137 -4.98 7.35 10.10
N ASP A 138 -4.61 7.70 11.34
CA ASP A 138 -4.75 9.08 11.83
C ASP A 138 -3.69 10.02 11.27
N ILE A 139 -2.61 9.47 10.72
CA ILE A 139 -1.47 10.26 10.19
C ILE A 139 -1.67 10.55 8.71
N LEU A 140 -2.21 9.58 7.96
CA LEU A 140 -2.47 9.72 6.52
C LEU A 140 -3.91 10.18 6.30
N GLU A 141 -4.09 11.13 5.42
CA GLU A 141 -5.44 11.54 4.99
C GLU A 141 -5.86 10.63 3.84
N GLU A 142 -6.54 9.54 4.15
CA GLU A 142 -6.82 8.48 3.20
C GLU A 142 -8.15 8.67 2.49
N THR A 143 -8.14 8.51 1.16
CA THR A 143 -9.35 8.46 0.35
C THR A 143 -9.81 7.00 0.25
N PRO A 144 -11.07 6.69 0.57
CA PRO A 144 -11.55 5.32 0.46
C PRO A 144 -11.72 4.89 -0.99
N ILE A 145 -11.39 3.62 -1.26
CA ILE A 145 -11.66 2.96 -2.54
C ILE A 145 -12.63 1.81 -2.24
N GLY A 146 -13.84 1.90 -2.77
CA GLY A 146 -14.87 0.89 -2.59
C GLY A 146 -14.84 -0.19 -3.67
N ARG A 147 -15.67 -1.22 -3.48
CA ARG A 147 -15.75 -2.37 -4.39
C ARG A 147 -16.27 -2.01 -5.78
N GLU A 148 -17.00 -0.90 -5.92
CA GLU A 148 -17.58 -0.46 -7.17
C GLU A 148 -16.56 0.08 -8.15
N MET A 149 -15.39 0.49 -7.68
CA MET A 149 -14.32 1.01 -8.54
C MET A 149 -13.54 -0.14 -9.19
N LYS A 150 -13.44 -0.10 -10.49
CA LYS A 150 -12.61 -1.05 -11.26
C LYS A 150 -11.16 -0.64 -11.19
N ARG A 151 -10.25 -1.62 -11.36
CA ARG A 151 -8.81 -1.37 -11.32
C ARG A 151 -8.40 -0.23 -12.25
N GLU A 152 -8.88 -0.21 -13.47
CA GLU A 152 -8.53 0.80 -14.45
C GLU A 152 -8.95 2.20 -14.00
N GLU A 153 -10.12 2.33 -13.38
CA GLU A 153 -10.61 3.59 -12.82
C GLU A 153 -9.73 4.05 -11.64
N ILE A 154 -9.36 3.13 -10.77
CA ILE A 154 -8.49 3.42 -9.62
C ILE A 154 -7.15 3.95 -10.11
N VAL A 155 -6.53 3.26 -11.07
CA VAL A 155 -5.22 3.64 -11.62
C VAL A 155 -5.28 5.03 -12.24
N GLU A 156 -6.27 5.30 -13.09
CA GLU A 156 -6.40 6.61 -13.74
C GLU A 156 -6.73 7.71 -12.75
N THR A 157 -7.58 7.45 -11.76
CA THR A 157 -7.91 8.42 -10.71
C THR A 157 -6.66 8.85 -9.94
N ILE A 158 -5.87 7.88 -9.50
CA ILE A 158 -4.64 8.16 -8.75
C ILE A 158 -3.60 8.84 -9.64
N PHE A 159 -3.42 8.35 -10.86
CA PHE A 159 -2.47 8.94 -11.81
C PHE A 159 -2.76 10.42 -12.04
N HIS A 160 -4.02 10.75 -12.32
CA HIS A 160 -4.41 12.14 -12.55
C HIS A 160 -4.29 13.01 -11.31
N ALA A 161 -4.59 12.48 -10.13
CA ALA A 161 -4.42 13.22 -8.87
C ALA A 161 -2.96 13.63 -8.65
N VAL A 162 -2.02 12.71 -8.87
CA VAL A 162 -0.60 12.97 -8.71
C VAL A 162 -0.11 13.98 -9.78
N ARG A 163 -0.50 13.78 -11.03
CA ARG A 163 -0.08 14.64 -12.13
C ARG A 163 -0.61 16.07 -12.01
N LYS A 164 -1.81 16.24 -11.47
CA LYS A 164 -2.41 17.56 -11.30
C LYS A 164 -1.64 18.42 -10.31
N ASN A 165 -1.01 17.80 -9.31
CA ASN A 165 -0.24 18.51 -8.28
C ASN A 165 1.24 18.67 -8.66
N ALA A 166 1.67 18.02 -9.72
CA ALA A 166 3.06 18.08 -10.16
C ALA A 166 3.42 19.39 -10.86
#